data_5dc5fe9496320218a9ca1f15a26449ea
#
_entry.id   5dc5fe9496320218a9ca1f15a26449ea
#
_cell.length_a   1.000
_cell.length_b   1.000
_cell.length_c   1.000
_cell.angle_alpha   90.00
_cell.angle_beta   90.00
_cell.angle_gamma   90.00
#
_symmetry.space_group_name_H-M   'P 1'
#
loop_
_entity.id
_entity.type
_entity.pdbx_description
1 polymer ?
#
loop_
_entity_poly.entity_id
_entity_poly.type
_entity_poly.pdbx_seq_one_letter_code
_entity_poly.pdbx_strand_id
1 'polypeptide(L)'
;MKKTTIFFAVLIFFGVALAPQAFSQDSKSPTDHSGHLGVKIHESTIEGYGFAYHLIDIRKGTEEMKDMKGSNEANMTHHLMVYVLDPDGRPVEGAKLGYLVEGPDGVKQKLMAMGMQGAFGANANFKTKGTYTVKTKFLAGDKKLLDKFSYEVK
;
A
#
# COMPACT_ATOMS: atom_id res chain seq x y z
N MET A 1 18.98 -82.17 22.97
CA MET A 1 18.85 -81.77 21.55
C MET A 1 17.84 -80.69 21.48
N LYS A 2 18.30 -79.41 21.40
CA LYS A 2 17.44 -78.19 21.41
C LYS A 2 17.22 -77.78 19.96
N LYS A 3 15.95 -77.75 19.52
CA LYS A 3 15.56 -77.31 18.20
C LYS A 3 15.31 -75.80 18.24
N THR A 4 16.14 -75.06 17.55
CA THR A 4 16.00 -73.58 17.42
C THR A 4 15.12 -73.32 16.20
N THR A 5 13.96 -72.73 16.43
CA THR A 5 13.04 -72.28 15.40
C THR A 5 13.39 -70.82 15.09
N ILE A 6 13.81 -70.54 13.84
CA ILE A 6 14.10 -69.17 13.35
C ILE A 6 12.81 -68.62 12.75
N PHE A 7 12.26 -67.56 13.37
CA PHE A 7 11.16 -66.80 12.82
C PHE A 7 11.72 -65.72 11.87
N PHE A 8 11.40 -65.85 10.61
CA PHE A 8 11.65 -64.80 9.61
C PHE A 8 10.54 -63.75 9.70
N ALA A 9 10.87 -62.59 10.22
CA ALA A 9 9.96 -61.43 10.19
C ALA A 9 10.14 -60.69 8.87
N VAL A 10 9.15 -60.78 7.99
CA VAL A 10 9.07 -59.98 6.77
C VAL A 10 8.60 -58.59 7.14
N LEU A 11 9.52 -57.63 7.07
CA LEU A 11 9.23 -56.21 7.30
C LEU A 11 8.75 -55.60 5.96
N ILE A 12 7.45 -55.37 5.85
CA ILE A 12 6.86 -54.67 4.70
C ILE A 12 7.05 -53.18 4.94
N PHE A 13 7.97 -52.57 4.20
CA PHE A 13 8.12 -51.11 4.15
C PHE A 13 6.97 -50.53 3.31
N PHE A 14 5.99 -49.92 3.96
CA PHE A 14 5.03 -49.05 3.31
C PHE A 14 5.72 -47.71 3.07
N GLY A 15 6.18 -47.49 1.84
CA GLY A 15 6.69 -46.21 1.40
C GLY A 15 5.53 -45.20 1.29
N VAL A 16 5.40 -44.32 2.28
CA VAL A 16 4.54 -43.15 2.17
C VAL A 16 5.28 -42.12 1.31
N ALA A 17 4.86 -42.00 0.05
CA ALA A 17 5.29 -40.92 -0.82
C ALA A 17 4.71 -39.60 -0.28
N LEU A 18 5.53 -38.81 0.41
CA LEU A 18 5.20 -37.41 0.68
C LEU A 18 5.27 -36.66 -0.66
N ALA A 19 4.12 -36.36 -1.24
CA ALA A 19 4.03 -35.38 -2.30
C ALA A 19 4.33 -34.01 -1.70
N PRO A 20 5.19 -33.16 -2.33
CA PRO A 20 5.36 -31.78 -1.89
C PRO A 20 4.04 -31.05 -2.10
N GLN A 21 3.42 -30.65 -1.00
CA GLN A 21 2.31 -29.70 -1.02
C GLN A 21 2.89 -28.38 -1.51
N ALA A 22 2.64 -28.05 -2.77
CA ALA A 22 2.84 -26.70 -3.25
C ALA A 22 1.91 -25.80 -2.44
N PHE A 23 2.48 -25.08 -1.47
CA PHE A 23 1.82 -23.95 -0.85
C PHE A 23 1.65 -22.91 -1.96
N SER A 24 0.49 -22.88 -2.60
CA SER A 24 0.03 -21.69 -3.29
C SER A 24 -0.10 -20.62 -2.21
N GLN A 25 0.86 -19.72 -2.16
CA GLN A 25 0.69 -18.43 -1.49
C GLN A 25 -0.38 -17.67 -2.28
N ASP A 26 -1.62 -17.88 -1.87
CA ASP A 26 -2.71 -16.99 -2.20
C ASP A 26 -2.39 -15.67 -1.49
N SER A 27 -1.60 -14.83 -2.17
CA SER A 27 -1.43 -13.43 -1.82
C SER A 27 -2.79 -12.80 -2.02
N LYS A 28 -3.64 -12.87 -1.00
CA LYS A 28 -4.79 -11.99 -0.89
C LYS A 28 -4.25 -10.57 -0.94
N SER A 29 -4.19 -10.02 -2.15
CA SER A 29 -4.15 -8.57 -2.35
C SER A 29 -5.21 -7.96 -1.44
N PRO A 30 -4.86 -6.95 -0.65
CA PRO A 30 -5.85 -6.24 0.15
C PRO A 30 -6.92 -5.74 -0.80
N THR A 31 -8.14 -6.14 -0.52
CA THR A 31 -9.44 -5.75 -1.07
C THR A 31 -9.34 -4.88 -2.33
N ASP A 32 -9.65 -5.50 -3.47
CA ASP A 32 -9.75 -4.82 -4.76
C ASP A 32 -10.87 -3.75 -4.70
N HIS A 33 -10.49 -2.53 -4.36
CA HIS A 33 -11.29 -1.32 -4.49
C HIS A 33 -11.06 -0.68 -5.87
N SER A 34 -10.84 -1.47 -6.91
CA SER A 34 -10.37 -1.06 -8.24
C SER A 34 -11.27 -0.07 -8.99
N GLY A 35 -12.44 0.25 -8.47
CA GLY A 35 -13.36 1.21 -9.10
C GLY A 35 -13.00 2.70 -8.89
N HIS A 36 -12.28 3.07 -7.81
CA HIS A 36 -12.06 4.47 -7.40
C HIS A 36 -10.61 4.81 -7.02
N LEU A 37 -9.67 3.88 -7.14
CA LEU A 37 -8.31 4.01 -6.58
C LEU A 37 -7.37 4.93 -7.37
N GLY A 38 -7.72 5.37 -8.57
CA GLY A 38 -6.80 6.11 -9.43
C GLY A 38 -5.59 5.27 -9.87
N VAL A 39 -4.52 5.93 -10.28
CA VAL A 39 -3.29 5.29 -10.73
C VAL A 39 -2.34 5.07 -9.56
N LYS A 40 -1.88 3.84 -9.32
CA LYS A 40 -0.79 3.58 -8.36
C LYS A 40 0.50 4.19 -8.89
N ILE A 41 1.09 5.12 -8.13
CA ILE A 41 2.27 5.89 -8.53
C ILE A 41 3.53 5.50 -7.77
N HIS A 42 3.39 4.88 -6.58
CA HIS A 42 4.53 4.43 -5.78
C HIS A 42 4.09 3.39 -4.75
N GLU A 43 5.03 2.55 -4.33
CA GLU A 43 4.89 1.60 -3.24
C GLU A 43 6.21 1.49 -2.48
N SER A 44 6.14 1.43 -1.15
CA SER A 44 7.32 1.28 -0.29
C SER A 44 6.99 0.51 0.98
N THR A 45 8.04 -0.02 1.62
CA THR A 45 7.95 -0.63 2.96
C THR A 45 8.99 0.00 3.87
N ILE A 46 8.55 0.55 5.00
CA ILE A 46 9.40 1.28 5.94
C ILE A 46 9.13 0.75 7.35
N GLU A 47 10.15 0.19 7.98
CA GLU A 47 10.06 -0.46 9.30
C GLU A 47 8.92 -1.49 9.39
N GLY A 48 8.66 -2.24 8.29
CA GLY A 48 7.58 -3.23 8.20
C GLY A 48 6.21 -2.66 7.83
N TYR A 49 6.03 -1.33 7.81
CA TYR A 49 4.80 -0.70 7.35
C TYR A 49 4.79 -0.62 5.82
N GLY A 50 3.71 -1.09 5.19
CA GLY A 50 3.50 -0.98 3.75
C GLY A 50 2.79 0.33 3.39
N PHE A 51 3.28 1.04 2.37
CA PHE A 51 2.70 2.26 1.83
C PHE A 51 2.39 2.06 0.35
N ALA A 52 1.14 2.24 -0.08
CA ALA A 52 0.75 2.20 -1.48
C ALA A 52 0.12 3.54 -1.88
N TYR A 53 0.80 4.30 -2.76
CA TYR A 53 0.38 5.64 -3.17
C TYR A 53 -0.39 5.61 -4.47
N HIS A 54 -1.50 6.33 -4.49
CA HIS A 54 -2.39 6.47 -5.64
C HIS A 54 -2.65 7.94 -5.95
N LEU A 55 -2.80 8.24 -7.23
CA LEU A 55 -3.12 9.57 -7.73
C LEU A 55 -4.42 9.52 -8.54
N ILE A 56 -5.40 10.32 -8.16
CA ILE A 56 -6.71 10.41 -8.78
C ILE A 56 -6.84 11.78 -9.44
N ASP A 57 -7.12 11.84 -10.74
CA ASP A 57 -7.38 13.09 -11.45
C ASP A 57 -8.81 13.57 -11.14
N ILE A 58 -8.92 14.63 -10.32
CA ILE A 58 -10.20 15.22 -9.91
C ILE A 58 -10.74 16.27 -10.89
N ARG A 59 -10.01 16.57 -11.98
CA ARG A 59 -10.48 17.51 -13.02
C ARG A 59 -11.55 16.90 -13.90
N LYS A 60 -11.47 15.58 -14.12
CA LYS A 60 -12.39 14.81 -14.97
C LYS A 60 -13.67 14.38 -14.23
N GLY A 61 -13.98 15.00 -13.11
CA GLY A 61 -14.93 14.61 -12.08
C GLY A 61 -16.18 13.85 -12.52
N THR A 62 -16.40 12.72 -11.86
CA THR A 62 -17.75 12.17 -11.65
C THR A 62 -18.48 13.04 -10.61
N GLU A 63 -19.81 13.00 -10.57
CA GLU A 63 -20.61 13.74 -9.59
C GLU A 63 -20.12 13.52 -8.14
N GLU A 64 -19.66 12.30 -7.81
CA GLU A 64 -19.13 11.91 -6.51
C GLU A 64 -17.82 12.64 -6.11
N MET A 65 -17.04 13.12 -7.11
CA MET A 65 -15.79 13.87 -6.84
C MET A 65 -16.01 15.37 -6.70
N LYS A 66 -17.19 15.90 -7.02
CA LYS A 66 -17.52 17.33 -6.83
C LYS A 66 -17.55 17.69 -5.35
N ASP A 67 -17.98 16.74 -4.50
CA ASP A 67 -18.06 16.95 -3.05
C ASP A 67 -16.67 16.96 -2.37
N MET A 68 -15.62 16.45 -3.05
CA MET A 68 -14.24 16.51 -2.57
C MET A 68 -13.55 17.85 -2.84
N LYS A 69 -14.17 18.74 -3.64
CA LYS A 69 -13.67 20.10 -3.87
C LYS A 69 -14.17 21.03 -2.78
N GLY A 70 -13.36 21.20 -1.73
CA GLY A 70 -13.56 22.30 -0.79
C GLY A 70 -13.42 23.67 -1.46
N SER A 71 -14.09 24.68 -0.92
CA SER A 71 -14.17 26.05 -1.48
C SER A 71 -12.82 26.76 -1.66
N ASN A 72 -11.72 26.26 -1.08
CA ASN A 72 -10.35 26.81 -1.21
C ASN A 72 -9.45 26.06 -2.19
N GLU A 73 -9.99 25.11 -2.97
CA GLU A 73 -9.19 24.16 -3.77
C GLU A 73 -9.35 24.34 -5.28
N ALA A 74 -9.70 25.55 -5.74
CA ALA A 74 -9.92 25.85 -7.16
C ALA A 74 -8.72 25.51 -8.07
N ASN A 75 -7.51 25.37 -7.51
CA ASN A 75 -6.29 25.04 -8.24
C ASN A 75 -5.82 23.59 -8.05
N MET A 76 -6.54 22.76 -7.30
CA MET A 76 -6.18 21.38 -7.08
C MET A 76 -6.62 20.53 -8.28
N THR A 77 -5.72 19.68 -8.75
CA THR A 77 -5.93 18.88 -9.95
C THR A 77 -6.05 17.39 -9.67
N HIS A 78 -5.49 16.95 -8.55
CA HIS A 78 -5.44 15.53 -8.20
C HIS A 78 -5.70 15.33 -6.70
N HIS A 79 -6.24 14.16 -6.37
CA HIS A 79 -6.28 13.65 -5.01
C HIS A 79 -5.13 12.65 -4.83
N LEU A 80 -4.17 12.98 -3.95
CA LEU A 80 -3.07 12.10 -3.58
C LEU A 80 -3.50 11.28 -2.38
N MET A 81 -3.52 9.98 -2.52
CA MET A 81 -3.95 9.02 -1.50
C MET A 81 -2.85 8.01 -1.21
N VAL A 82 -2.70 7.60 0.05
CA VAL A 82 -1.85 6.48 0.45
C VAL A 82 -2.63 5.54 1.36
N TYR A 83 -2.54 4.26 1.05
CA TYR A 83 -2.98 3.16 1.93
C TYR A 83 -1.80 2.73 2.79
N VAL A 84 -2.02 2.61 4.09
CA VAL A 84 -0.97 2.23 5.03
C VAL A 84 -1.37 0.95 5.77
N LEU A 85 -0.53 -0.07 5.65
CA LEU A 85 -0.66 -1.32 6.38
C LEU A 85 0.42 -1.40 7.47
N ASP A 86 0.05 -1.93 8.63
CA ASP A 86 0.99 -2.24 9.69
C ASP A 86 1.83 -3.51 9.36
N PRO A 87 2.85 -3.87 10.17
CA PRO A 87 3.65 -5.07 9.93
C PRO A 87 2.86 -6.39 9.94
N ASP A 88 1.65 -6.40 10.49
CA ASP A 88 0.74 -7.55 10.49
C ASP A 88 -0.20 -7.54 9.26
N GLY A 89 -0.05 -6.55 8.36
CA GLY A 89 -0.87 -6.40 7.15
C GLY A 89 -2.25 -5.81 7.39
N ARG A 90 -2.49 -5.16 8.54
CA ARG A 90 -3.76 -4.53 8.86
C ARG A 90 -3.76 -3.05 8.51
N PRO A 91 -4.88 -2.47 8.04
CA PRO A 91 -5.00 -1.03 7.83
C PRO A 91 -4.73 -0.23 9.11
N VAL A 92 -3.91 0.82 9.02
CA VAL A 92 -3.61 1.69 10.16
C VAL A 92 -4.67 2.77 10.28
N GLU A 93 -5.29 2.86 11.46
CA GLU A 93 -6.26 3.89 11.80
C GLU A 93 -5.72 4.86 12.85
N GLY A 94 -6.34 6.04 12.96
CA GLY A 94 -6.01 7.02 14.00
C GLY A 94 -4.62 7.68 13.87
N ALA A 95 -3.89 7.43 12.77
CA ALA A 95 -2.61 8.05 12.50
C ALA A 95 -2.77 9.46 11.91
N LYS A 96 -1.66 10.23 11.91
CA LYS A 96 -1.57 11.53 11.22
C LYS A 96 -0.59 11.40 10.06
N LEU A 97 -0.96 11.95 8.91
CA LEU A 97 -0.12 11.93 7.74
C LEU A 97 -0.08 13.31 7.08
N GLY A 98 1.10 13.73 6.68
CA GLY A 98 1.31 14.96 5.92
C GLY A 98 2.19 14.73 4.72
N TYR A 99 1.90 15.46 3.64
CA TYR A 99 2.72 15.49 2.43
C TYR A 99 3.45 16.82 2.28
N LEU A 100 4.65 16.74 1.73
CA LEU A 100 5.34 17.86 1.09
C LEU A 100 5.56 17.48 -0.36
N VAL A 101 4.81 18.11 -1.26
CA VAL A 101 4.90 17.91 -2.71
C VAL A 101 5.67 19.09 -3.30
N GLU A 102 6.79 18.81 -3.99
CA GLU A 102 7.60 19.80 -4.68
C GLU A 102 7.51 19.56 -6.19
N GLY A 103 7.03 20.54 -6.92
CA GLY A 103 6.84 20.50 -8.37
C GLY A 103 8.14 20.76 -9.16
N PRO A 104 8.10 20.55 -10.50
CA PRO A 104 9.24 20.81 -11.37
C PRO A 104 9.65 22.28 -11.43
N ASP A 105 8.74 23.18 -11.08
CA ASP A 105 8.94 24.64 -10.94
C ASP A 105 9.47 25.05 -9.56
N GLY A 106 9.77 24.09 -8.68
CA GLY A 106 10.22 24.33 -7.30
C GLY A 106 9.15 24.76 -6.32
N VAL A 107 7.89 24.84 -6.76
CA VAL A 107 6.75 25.19 -5.88
C VAL A 107 6.49 24.03 -4.92
N LYS A 108 6.37 24.38 -3.63
CA LYS A 108 6.16 23.42 -2.54
C LYS A 108 4.75 23.54 -1.98
N GLN A 109 4.06 22.39 -1.87
CA GLN A 109 2.75 22.25 -1.27
C GLN A 109 2.89 21.44 0.01
N LYS A 110 2.48 22.02 1.16
CA LYS A 110 2.39 21.31 2.44
C LYS A 110 0.93 20.95 2.67
N LEU A 111 0.65 19.66 2.76
CA LEU A 111 -0.70 19.12 2.82
C LEU A 111 -0.85 18.23 4.05
N MET A 112 -1.94 18.40 4.79
CA MET A 112 -2.35 17.46 5.83
C MET A 112 -3.39 16.52 5.22
N ALA A 113 -3.12 15.22 5.28
CA ALA A 113 -4.04 14.22 4.78
C ALA A 113 -5.16 13.96 5.79
N MET A 114 -6.36 13.76 5.29
CA MET A 114 -7.49 13.24 6.05
C MET A 114 -7.44 11.72 6.03
N GLY A 115 -7.57 11.09 7.21
CA GLY A 115 -7.57 9.64 7.36
C GLY A 115 -8.97 9.07 7.27
N MET A 116 -9.15 8.00 6.48
CA MET A 116 -10.36 7.20 6.37
C MET A 116 -9.99 5.72 6.19
N GLN A 117 -10.37 4.86 7.15
CA GLN A 117 -10.26 3.40 7.00
C GLN A 117 -8.91 2.89 6.48
N GLY A 118 -7.80 3.38 7.05
CA GLY A 118 -6.44 2.99 6.65
C GLY A 118 -5.91 3.66 5.38
N ALA A 119 -6.69 4.56 4.78
CA ALA A 119 -6.26 5.44 3.70
C ALA A 119 -6.09 6.87 4.21
N PHE A 120 -5.14 7.62 3.63
CA PHE A 120 -4.87 9.01 3.96
C PHE A 120 -4.78 9.81 2.67
N GLY A 121 -5.65 10.81 2.50
CA GLY A 121 -5.78 11.56 1.27
C GLY A 121 -5.71 13.07 1.46
N ALA A 122 -5.18 13.77 0.46
CA ALA A 122 -5.18 15.22 0.36
C ALA A 122 -5.24 15.66 -1.11
N ASN A 123 -5.89 16.79 -1.37
CA ASN A 123 -5.88 17.37 -2.70
C ASN A 123 -4.57 18.12 -2.95
N ALA A 124 -4.01 17.95 -4.15
CA ALA A 124 -2.73 18.51 -4.55
C ALA A 124 -2.77 19.02 -5.99
N ASN A 125 -1.90 19.97 -6.32
CA ASN A 125 -1.73 20.46 -7.67
C ASN A 125 -0.59 19.72 -8.37
N PHE A 126 -0.94 18.95 -9.40
CA PHE A 126 -0.02 18.27 -10.33
C PHE A 126 -0.25 18.76 -11.76
N LYS A 127 -0.51 20.06 -11.94
CA LYS A 127 -0.86 20.65 -13.24
C LYS A 127 0.33 20.72 -14.20
N THR A 128 1.52 21.06 -13.69
CA THR A 128 2.71 21.27 -14.48
C THR A 128 3.33 19.92 -14.87
N LYS A 129 3.63 19.74 -16.16
CA LYS A 129 4.37 18.55 -16.62
C LYS A 129 5.79 18.55 -16.08
N GLY A 130 6.29 17.37 -15.74
CA GLY A 130 7.64 17.20 -15.22
C GLY A 130 7.69 16.37 -13.94
N THR A 131 8.84 16.35 -13.29
CA THR A 131 9.11 15.50 -12.13
C THR A 131 8.72 16.19 -10.84
N TYR A 132 7.85 15.56 -10.10
CA TYR A 132 7.45 15.93 -8.73
C TYR A 132 8.22 15.10 -7.71
N THR A 133 8.63 15.71 -6.61
CA THR A 133 9.12 15.00 -5.43
C THR A 133 8.04 15.00 -4.36
N VAL A 134 7.64 13.84 -3.92
CA VAL A 134 6.68 13.64 -2.81
C VAL A 134 7.45 13.15 -1.60
N LYS A 135 7.31 13.87 -0.48
CA LYS A 135 7.80 13.46 0.83
C LYS A 135 6.61 13.28 1.75
N THR A 136 6.57 12.14 2.42
CA THR A 136 5.50 11.78 3.35
C THR A 136 6.04 11.71 4.77
N LYS A 137 5.30 12.28 5.72
CA LYS A 137 5.54 12.10 7.15
C LYS A 137 4.31 11.44 7.76
N PHE A 138 4.52 10.25 8.29
CA PHE A 138 3.48 9.44 8.94
C PHE A 138 3.77 9.34 10.44
N LEU A 139 2.75 9.52 11.27
CA LEU A 139 2.81 9.47 12.72
C LEU A 139 1.71 8.56 13.25
N ALA A 140 2.09 7.43 13.85
CA ALA A 140 1.18 6.48 14.48
C ALA A 140 1.68 6.18 15.90
N GLY A 141 1.00 6.71 16.93
CA GLY A 141 1.50 6.69 18.31
C GLY A 141 2.89 7.34 18.38
N ASP A 142 3.85 6.60 18.90
CA ASP A 142 5.27 7.05 19.02
C ASP A 142 6.09 6.81 17.74
N LYS A 143 5.53 6.14 16.75
CA LYS A 143 6.18 5.87 15.45
C LYS A 143 6.13 7.10 14.56
N LYS A 144 7.31 7.44 14.00
CA LYS A 144 7.46 8.48 12.98
C LYS A 144 8.18 7.88 11.78
N LEU A 145 7.46 7.71 10.69
CA LEU A 145 8.00 7.17 9.45
C LEU A 145 8.07 8.27 8.39
N LEU A 146 9.10 8.22 7.57
CA LEU A 146 9.34 9.19 6.50
C LEU A 146 9.52 8.41 5.20
N ASP A 147 8.83 8.83 4.15
CA ASP A 147 8.99 8.32 2.81
C ASP A 147 9.32 9.44 1.83
N LYS A 148 9.99 9.10 0.72
CA LYS A 148 10.32 10.04 -0.35
C LYS A 148 10.42 9.31 -1.68
N PHE A 149 9.68 9.81 -2.67
CA PHE A 149 9.76 9.30 -4.04
C PHE A 149 9.60 10.41 -5.06
N SER A 150 9.89 10.10 -6.33
CA SER A 150 9.67 10.99 -7.46
C SER A 150 8.60 10.41 -8.38
N TYR A 151 7.76 11.28 -8.94
CA TYR A 151 6.71 10.94 -9.89
C TYR A 151 6.72 11.88 -11.07
N GLU A 152 6.67 11.36 -12.30
CA GLU A 152 6.68 12.15 -13.53
C GLU A 152 5.26 12.34 -14.08
N VAL A 153 4.84 13.59 -14.19
CA VAL A 153 3.60 13.99 -14.87
C VAL A 153 3.90 14.24 -16.36
N LYS A 154 3.30 13.46 -17.25
CA LYS A 154 3.48 13.49 -18.71
C LYS A 154 2.54 14.44 -19.43
#